data_483e39d4264156147a2e82e174f8aed2
#
_entry.id   483e39d4264156147a2e82e174f8aed2
#
_cell.length_a   1.000
_cell.length_b   1.000
_cell.length_c   1.000
_cell.angle_alpha   90.00
_cell.angle_beta   90.00
_cell.angle_gamma   90.00
#
_symmetry.space_group_name_H-M   'P 1'
#
loop_
_entity.id
_entity.type
_entity.pdbx_description
1 polymer ?
#
loop_
_entity_poly.entity_id
_entity_poly.type
_entity_poly.pdbx_seq_one_letter_code
_entity_poly.pdbx_strand_id
1 'polypeptide(L)'
;MGSSNALDGVFTVAGVRSARDGMTISRDTKLGKENVITFFALGAGTSISQERYDTTSVYIGAEGDASFITGEDAARQSFTDGDMLIVPGGTLCGVDSESGAVYTEIIIKKEITMNNLVKAGEVMKLKDLIQYEDGSISNLDVASNPSMKFVLMAFDAGTGLTPHRAPGNAIIFALEGKATIGYEGKDYVINAGENFRFEKNGLHSVTADEKFKMALLLVIE
;
A
#
# COMPACT_ATOMS: atom_id res chain seq x y z
N MET A 1 -6.47 -23.18 -20.20
CA MET A 1 -5.41 -22.18 -19.98
C MET A 1 -6.00 -21.17 -19.01
N GLY A 2 -5.68 -21.26 -17.71
CA GLY A 2 -6.11 -20.28 -16.72
C GLY A 2 -5.46 -18.94 -17.04
N SER A 3 -6.25 -17.86 -17.13
CA SER A 3 -5.71 -16.51 -17.19
C SER A 3 -4.92 -16.27 -15.90
N SER A 4 -3.58 -16.13 -15.99
CA SER A 4 -2.81 -15.72 -14.83
C SER A 4 -3.38 -14.38 -14.35
N ASN A 5 -3.71 -14.31 -13.07
CA ASN A 5 -4.15 -13.06 -12.49
C ASN A 5 -2.94 -12.12 -12.50
N ALA A 6 -3.10 -10.87 -12.92
CA ALA A 6 -2.00 -9.89 -12.97
C ALA A 6 -1.38 -9.59 -11.58
N LEU A 7 -1.94 -10.16 -10.51
CA LEU A 7 -1.45 -10.07 -9.13
C LEU A 7 -0.84 -11.38 -8.63
N ASP A 8 -0.59 -12.36 -9.49
CA ASP A 8 0.03 -13.63 -9.10
C ASP A 8 1.55 -13.47 -9.02
N GLY A 9 2.15 -13.85 -7.89
CA GLY A 9 3.58 -13.72 -7.64
C GLY A 9 4.01 -12.29 -7.30
N VAL A 10 5.25 -11.94 -7.62
CA VAL A 10 5.79 -10.58 -7.45
C VAL A 10 5.32 -9.70 -8.59
N PHE A 11 4.84 -8.50 -8.26
CA PHE A 11 4.37 -7.51 -9.23
C PHE A 11 4.70 -6.10 -8.75
N THR A 12 4.64 -5.11 -9.64
CA THR A 12 4.60 -3.69 -9.26
C THR A 12 3.21 -3.13 -9.58
N VAL A 13 2.72 -2.18 -8.79
CA VAL A 13 1.44 -1.51 -9.07
C VAL A 13 1.46 -0.86 -10.44
N ALA A 14 2.58 -0.22 -10.82
CA ALA A 14 2.79 0.38 -12.14
C ALA A 14 2.80 -0.66 -13.27
N GLY A 15 3.34 -1.87 -13.03
CA GLY A 15 3.29 -2.98 -13.99
C GLY A 15 1.88 -3.50 -14.23
N VAL A 16 1.01 -3.45 -13.20
CA VAL A 16 -0.41 -3.82 -13.29
C VAL A 16 -1.23 -2.70 -13.92
N ARG A 17 -0.86 -1.44 -13.66
CA ARG A 17 -1.57 -0.25 -14.14
C ARG A 17 -0.58 0.89 -14.39
N SER A 18 -0.03 0.93 -15.59
CA SER A 18 0.91 1.98 -16.00
C SER A 18 0.19 3.29 -16.35
N ALA A 19 0.82 4.41 -16.03
CA ALA A 19 0.37 5.73 -16.45
C ALA A 19 0.38 5.86 -17.99
N ARG A 20 -0.58 6.62 -18.52
CA ARG A 20 -0.68 6.95 -19.95
C ARG A 20 -1.04 8.42 -20.08
N ASP A 21 -0.28 9.14 -20.89
CA ASP A 21 -0.46 10.59 -21.07
C ASP A 21 -1.90 10.96 -21.38
N GLY A 22 -2.40 11.97 -20.68
CA GLY A 22 -3.77 12.47 -20.83
C GLY A 22 -4.87 11.54 -20.32
N MET A 23 -4.53 10.44 -19.63
CA MET A 23 -5.53 9.51 -19.13
C MET A 23 -5.39 9.30 -17.61
N THR A 24 -6.52 9.28 -16.92
CA THR A 24 -6.65 8.72 -15.58
C THR A 24 -7.31 7.35 -15.69
N ILE A 25 -6.62 6.31 -15.24
CA ILE A 25 -7.10 4.94 -15.31
C ILE A 25 -6.98 4.25 -13.95
N SER A 26 -7.94 3.38 -13.64
CA SER A 26 -7.96 2.65 -12.38
C SER A 26 -8.27 1.16 -12.57
N ARG A 27 -7.93 0.37 -11.56
CA ARG A 27 -8.23 -1.05 -11.48
C ARG A 27 -8.54 -1.46 -10.05
N ASP A 28 -9.77 -1.90 -9.81
CA ASP A 28 -10.17 -2.55 -8.56
C ASP A 28 -9.49 -3.94 -8.44
N THR A 29 -8.84 -4.20 -7.32
CA THR A 29 -8.10 -5.44 -7.06
C THR A 29 -9.00 -6.62 -6.70
N LYS A 30 -10.26 -6.38 -6.31
CA LYS A 30 -11.21 -7.37 -5.79
C LYS A 30 -10.74 -8.11 -4.52
N LEU A 31 -9.86 -7.49 -3.74
CA LEU A 31 -9.33 -8.09 -2.51
C LEU A 31 -10.31 -8.03 -1.34
N GLY A 32 -11.15 -7.01 -1.28
CA GLY A 32 -12.16 -6.81 -0.25
C GLY A 32 -13.46 -6.25 -0.80
N LYS A 33 -14.52 -6.32 -0.01
CA LYS A 33 -15.85 -5.77 -0.33
C LYS A 33 -16.15 -4.52 0.49
N GLU A 34 -15.75 -4.52 1.75
CA GLU A 34 -15.91 -3.40 2.66
C GLU A 34 -14.74 -2.42 2.61
N ASN A 35 -13.54 -2.93 2.29
CA ASN A 35 -12.37 -2.12 2.04
C ASN A 35 -12.03 -2.26 0.55
N VAL A 36 -12.30 -1.23 -0.23
CA VAL A 36 -12.07 -1.25 -1.68
C VAL A 36 -10.64 -0.81 -1.96
N ILE A 37 -9.85 -1.70 -2.56
CA ILE A 37 -8.45 -1.42 -2.91
C ILE A 37 -8.36 -1.26 -4.43
N THR A 38 -7.97 -0.08 -4.87
CA THR A 38 -7.89 0.30 -6.27
C THR A 38 -6.50 0.81 -6.62
N PHE A 39 -5.94 0.33 -7.71
CA PHE A 39 -4.72 0.88 -8.30
C PHE A 39 -5.10 1.98 -9.28
N PHE A 40 -4.54 3.17 -9.08
CA PHE A 40 -4.71 4.34 -9.94
C PHE A 40 -3.43 4.66 -10.69
N ALA A 41 -3.57 5.11 -11.92
CA ALA A 41 -2.51 5.69 -12.71
C ALA A 41 -3.01 6.99 -13.34
N LEU A 42 -2.34 8.07 -13.01
CA LEU A 42 -2.50 9.40 -13.58
C LEU A 42 -1.46 9.57 -14.68
N GLY A 43 -1.88 9.83 -15.91
CA GLY A 43 -0.99 10.23 -16.97
C GLY A 43 -0.46 11.65 -16.77
N ALA A 44 0.61 12.01 -17.47
CA ALA A 44 1.15 13.37 -17.40
C ALA A 44 0.08 14.42 -17.73
N GLY A 45 0.02 15.48 -16.92
CA GLY A 45 -0.92 16.57 -17.06
C GLY A 45 -2.38 16.23 -16.71
N THR A 46 -2.63 15.14 -15.96
CA THR A 46 -3.99 14.76 -15.55
C THR A 46 -4.25 15.04 -14.08
N SER A 47 -5.54 15.15 -13.74
CA SER A 47 -5.99 15.40 -12.37
C SER A 47 -7.31 14.72 -12.06
N ILE A 48 -7.55 14.50 -10.78
CA ILE A 48 -8.86 14.20 -10.21
C ILE A 48 -9.24 15.42 -9.36
N SER A 49 -10.40 16.04 -9.66
CA SER A 49 -10.89 17.21 -8.95
C SER A 49 -11.10 16.93 -7.47
N GLN A 50 -11.02 17.99 -6.66
CA GLN A 50 -11.36 17.85 -5.24
C GLN A 50 -12.82 17.45 -5.08
N GLU A 51 -13.03 16.32 -4.41
CA GLU A 51 -14.33 15.81 -4.02
C GLU A 51 -14.34 15.46 -2.54
N ARG A 52 -15.52 15.37 -1.96
CA ARG A 52 -15.73 15.04 -0.55
C ARG A 52 -16.44 13.70 -0.45
N TYR A 53 -15.79 12.73 0.14
CA TYR A 53 -16.37 11.41 0.39
C TYR A 53 -16.63 11.23 1.90
N ASP A 54 -17.68 10.49 2.25
CA ASP A 54 -18.00 10.19 3.66
C ASP A 54 -17.09 9.12 4.27
N THR A 55 -16.24 8.50 3.46
CA THR A 55 -15.36 7.41 3.86
C THR A 55 -13.92 7.89 4.04
N THR A 56 -13.17 7.25 4.94
CA THR A 56 -11.72 7.46 5.03
C THR A 56 -11.03 6.78 3.87
N SER A 57 -10.09 7.48 3.23
CA SER A 57 -9.22 6.94 2.20
C SER A 57 -7.75 6.93 2.65
N VAL A 58 -7.03 5.85 2.30
CA VAL A 58 -5.58 5.75 2.45
C VAL A 58 -4.97 5.65 1.07
N TYR A 59 -4.01 6.51 0.79
CA TYR A 59 -3.24 6.52 -0.46
C TYR A 59 -1.82 6.06 -0.19
N ILE A 60 -1.27 5.20 -1.08
CA ILE A 60 0.11 4.70 -1.00
C ILE A 60 0.76 4.91 -2.37
N GLY A 61 1.81 5.72 -2.43
CA GLY A 61 2.58 6.00 -3.65
C GLY A 61 3.36 4.79 -4.12
N ALA A 62 3.37 4.56 -5.44
CA ALA A 62 4.04 3.42 -6.05
C ALA A 62 5.04 3.81 -7.14
N GLU A 63 4.80 4.89 -7.89
CA GLU A 63 5.71 5.38 -8.94
C GLU A 63 5.36 6.82 -9.32
N GLY A 64 6.36 7.63 -9.64
CA GLY A 64 6.20 8.99 -10.14
C GLY A 64 5.82 10.00 -9.07
N ASP A 65 5.40 11.18 -9.52
CA ASP A 65 5.14 12.34 -8.68
C ASP A 65 3.69 12.81 -8.82
N ALA A 66 3.00 12.94 -7.69
CA ALA A 66 1.67 13.55 -7.62
C ALA A 66 1.66 14.69 -6.62
N SER A 67 0.64 15.52 -6.70
CA SER A 67 0.32 16.54 -5.72
C SER A 67 -1.09 16.31 -5.20
N PHE A 68 -1.24 15.91 -3.94
CA PHE A 68 -2.52 15.84 -3.28
C PHE A 68 -2.93 17.22 -2.80
N ILE A 69 -4.22 17.53 -2.98
CA ILE A 69 -4.84 18.83 -2.66
C ILE A 69 -5.93 18.54 -1.64
N THR A 70 -5.73 18.98 -0.40
CA THR A 70 -6.63 18.62 0.71
C THR A 70 -7.18 19.85 1.43
N GLY A 71 -8.38 19.69 2.00
CA GLY A 71 -9.03 20.73 2.81
C GLY A 71 -9.64 21.88 2.01
N GLU A 72 -10.32 22.79 2.71
CA GLU A 72 -10.98 23.97 2.13
C GLU A 72 -9.97 25.03 1.64
N ASP A 73 -8.79 25.04 2.24
CA ASP A 73 -7.67 25.92 1.86
C ASP A 73 -6.87 25.40 0.66
N ALA A 74 -7.27 24.21 0.13
CA ALA A 74 -6.61 23.55 -0.99
C ALA A 74 -5.09 23.37 -0.78
N ALA A 75 -4.71 22.98 0.44
CA ALA A 75 -3.32 22.73 0.78
C ALA A 75 -2.72 21.63 -0.11
N ARG A 76 -1.57 21.94 -0.75
CA ARG A 76 -0.89 21.02 -1.65
C ARG A 76 0.26 20.31 -0.95
N GLN A 77 0.34 19.02 -1.16
CA GLN A 77 1.41 18.17 -0.61
C GLN A 77 1.99 17.29 -1.73
N SER A 78 3.32 17.32 -1.86
CA SER A 78 4.01 16.39 -2.75
C SER A 78 3.85 14.96 -2.28
N PHE A 79 3.67 14.04 -3.22
CA PHE A 79 3.41 12.63 -2.96
C PHE A 79 4.14 11.76 -3.99
N THR A 80 5.01 10.89 -3.52
CA THR A 80 5.89 10.05 -4.35
C THR A 80 5.83 8.59 -3.91
N ASP A 81 6.64 7.74 -4.51
CA ASP A 81 6.74 6.32 -4.13
C ASP A 81 7.06 6.13 -2.63
N GLY A 82 6.39 5.18 -2.01
CA GLY A 82 6.53 4.88 -0.58
C GLY A 82 5.93 5.93 0.37
N ASP A 83 5.32 7.00 -0.13
CA ASP A 83 4.51 7.93 0.65
C ASP A 83 3.15 7.32 0.99
N MET A 84 2.60 7.76 2.12
CA MET A 84 1.25 7.49 2.55
C MET A 84 0.54 8.80 2.89
N LEU A 85 -0.74 8.88 2.53
CA LEU A 85 -1.65 9.94 2.98
C LEU A 85 -2.95 9.29 3.46
N ILE A 86 -3.39 9.64 4.67
CA ILE A 86 -4.72 9.25 5.17
C ILE A 86 -5.64 10.47 5.14
N VAL A 87 -6.71 10.39 4.38
CA VAL A 87 -7.72 11.45 4.25
C VAL A 87 -8.99 11.00 4.99
N PRO A 88 -9.35 11.65 6.10
CA PRO A 88 -10.58 11.34 6.84
C PRO A 88 -11.82 11.63 6.00
N GLY A 89 -12.89 10.87 6.25
CA GLY A 89 -14.20 11.14 5.65
C GLY A 89 -14.64 12.57 5.92
N GLY A 90 -15.30 13.18 4.95
CA GLY A 90 -15.74 14.58 5.01
C GLY A 90 -14.66 15.61 4.63
N THR A 91 -13.43 15.20 4.32
CA THR A 91 -12.37 16.10 3.87
C THR A 91 -12.38 16.23 2.35
N LEU A 92 -12.26 17.46 1.81
CA LEU A 92 -12.01 17.67 0.38
C LEU A 92 -10.65 17.10 0.01
N CYS A 93 -10.61 16.30 -1.05
CA CYS A 93 -9.38 15.71 -1.56
C CYS A 93 -9.41 15.63 -3.07
N GLY A 94 -8.34 16.08 -3.70
CA GLY A 94 -8.05 15.93 -5.12
C GLY A 94 -6.59 15.57 -5.31
N VAL A 95 -6.23 15.23 -6.53
CA VAL A 95 -4.84 14.89 -6.89
C VAL A 95 -4.56 15.29 -8.32
N ASP A 96 -3.38 15.81 -8.58
CA ASP A 96 -2.86 16.04 -9.93
C ASP A 96 -1.44 15.50 -10.08
N SER A 97 -1.03 15.30 -11.33
CA SER A 97 0.34 14.94 -11.67
C SER A 97 0.75 15.60 -12.98
N GLU A 98 1.87 16.30 -12.96
CA GLU A 98 2.47 16.90 -14.17
C GLU A 98 3.26 15.88 -14.99
N SER A 99 3.92 14.92 -14.32
CA SER A 99 4.84 13.94 -14.92
C SER A 99 4.25 12.54 -15.09
N GLY A 100 3.13 12.28 -14.43
CA GLY A 100 2.54 10.95 -14.28
C GLY A 100 2.85 10.34 -12.91
N ALA A 101 1.84 9.63 -12.35
CA ALA A 101 1.97 8.97 -11.06
C ALA A 101 1.12 7.71 -10.99
N VAL A 102 1.58 6.75 -10.18
CA VAL A 102 0.83 5.52 -9.86
C VAL A 102 0.74 5.39 -8.35
N TYR A 103 -0.46 5.08 -7.85
CA TYR A 103 -0.69 4.88 -6.42
C TYR A 103 -1.79 3.85 -6.16
N THR A 104 -1.82 3.36 -4.93
CA THR A 104 -2.91 2.53 -4.40
C THR A 104 -3.84 3.42 -3.57
N GLU A 105 -5.14 3.34 -3.83
CA GLU A 105 -6.19 3.89 -2.97
C GLU A 105 -6.89 2.77 -2.21
N ILE A 106 -7.09 2.97 -0.90
CA ILE A 106 -7.82 2.06 -0.02
C ILE A 106 -8.98 2.87 0.57
N ILE A 107 -10.20 2.62 0.09
CA ILE A 107 -11.42 3.21 0.67
C ILE A 107 -11.89 2.34 1.82
N ILE A 108 -12.04 2.94 3.00
CA ILE A 108 -12.41 2.28 4.24
C ILE A 108 -13.79 2.75 4.67
N LYS A 109 -14.78 1.85 4.61
CA LYS A 109 -16.19 2.18 4.91
C LYS A 109 -16.53 2.20 6.39
N LYS A 110 -15.70 1.62 7.23
CA LYS A 110 -15.88 1.56 8.69
C LYS A 110 -14.90 2.50 9.39
N GLU A 111 -15.24 2.93 10.58
CA GLU A 111 -14.31 3.67 11.42
C GLU A 111 -13.00 2.89 11.61
N ILE A 112 -11.89 3.62 11.66
CA ILE A 112 -10.55 3.06 11.86
C ILE A 112 -9.95 3.59 13.17
N THR A 113 -9.16 2.74 13.79
CA THR A 113 -8.22 3.15 14.84
C THR A 113 -6.86 3.36 14.19
N MET A 114 -6.28 4.55 14.38
CA MET A 114 -4.95 4.91 13.86
C MET A 114 -3.94 4.97 14.98
N ASN A 115 -2.69 4.65 14.67
CA ASN A 115 -1.57 4.87 15.57
C ASN A 115 -1.33 6.38 15.80
N ASN A 116 -0.92 6.75 17.00
CA ASN A 116 -0.64 8.15 17.36
C ASN A 116 0.54 8.77 16.58
N LEU A 117 1.41 7.96 15.98
CA LEU A 117 2.50 8.42 15.10
C LEU A 117 2.00 8.82 13.72
N VAL A 118 0.78 8.39 13.35
CA VAL A 118 0.20 8.65 12.04
C VAL A 118 -0.69 9.90 12.13
N LYS A 119 -0.43 10.86 11.25
CA LYS A 119 -1.18 12.11 11.20
C LYS A 119 -2.08 12.12 9.95
N ALA A 120 -3.38 12.10 10.19
CA ALA A 120 -4.33 12.25 9.11
C ALA A 120 -4.19 13.63 8.44
N GLY A 121 -4.28 13.65 7.11
CA GLY A 121 -4.13 14.87 6.32
C GLY A 121 -2.67 15.27 6.01
N GLU A 122 -1.67 14.57 6.56
CA GLU A 122 -0.26 14.81 6.26
C GLU A 122 0.34 13.67 5.44
N VAL A 123 1.13 13.99 4.42
CA VAL A 123 1.92 13.00 3.67
C VAL A 123 3.10 12.55 4.52
N MET A 124 3.28 11.24 4.64
CA MET A 124 4.30 10.61 5.47
C MET A 124 5.02 9.51 4.67
N LYS A 125 6.35 9.43 4.79
CA LYS A 125 7.13 8.33 4.20
C LYS A 125 6.97 7.07 5.05
N LEU A 126 6.35 6.01 4.53
CA LEU A 126 6.05 4.79 5.28
C LEU A 126 7.29 4.18 5.95
N LYS A 127 8.41 4.08 5.22
CA LYS A 127 9.64 3.47 5.74
C LYS A 127 10.27 4.22 6.92
N ASP A 128 9.96 5.51 7.09
CA ASP A 128 10.55 6.34 8.14
C ASP A 128 9.75 6.24 9.46
N LEU A 129 8.52 5.70 9.41
CA LEU A 129 7.67 5.50 10.58
C LEU A 129 8.12 4.34 11.48
N ILE A 130 8.96 3.44 10.99
CA ILE A 130 9.43 2.27 11.73
C ILE A 130 10.95 2.15 11.66
N GLN A 131 11.58 1.76 12.78
CA GLN A 131 13.03 1.57 12.86
C GLN A 131 13.38 0.07 12.93
N TYR A 132 14.57 -0.26 12.46
CA TYR A 132 15.16 -1.58 12.65
C TYR A 132 15.56 -1.79 14.11
N GLU A 133 15.44 -3.02 14.57
CA GLU A 133 15.92 -3.48 15.87
C GLU A 133 16.86 -4.68 15.63
N ASP A 134 18.08 -4.61 16.17
CA ASP A 134 19.13 -5.59 15.90
C ASP A 134 18.69 -7.02 16.27
N GLY A 135 18.83 -7.94 15.32
CA GLY A 135 18.46 -9.35 15.46
C GLY A 135 16.95 -9.61 15.61
N SER A 136 16.09 -8.63 15.35
CA SER A 136 14.66 -8.68 15.63
C SER A 136 13.81 -8.21 14.46
N ILE A 137 12.49 -8.36 14.63
CA ILE A 137 11.45 -7.81 13.76
C ILE A 137 10.66 -6.78 14.56
N SER A 138 10.68 -5.53 14.13
CA SER A 138 9.83 -4.49 14.67
C SER A 138 8.48 -4.45 13.93
N ASN A 139 7.41 -4.12 14.66
CA ASN A 139 6.06 -3.97 14.10
C ASN A 139 5.44 -2.64 14.54
N LEU A 140 4.70 -2.01 13.65
CA LEU A 140 3.91 -0.81 13.92
C LEU A 140 2.53 -0.94 13.27
N ASP A 141 1.48 -1.05 14.06
CA ASP A 141 0.11 -0.94 13.57
C ASP A 141 -0.15 0.50 13.13
N VAL A 142 -0.36 0.72 11.83
CA VAL A 142 -0.64 2.05 11.25
C VAL A 142 -2.11 2.40 11.43
N ALA A 143 -2.97 1.49 10.98
CA ALA A 143 -4.42 1.63 11.06
C ALA A 143 -5.10 0.25 11.09
N SER A 144 -6.22 0.16 11.79
CA SER A 144 -6.99 -1.08 11.86
C SER A 144 -8.48 -0.84 12.11
N ASN A 145 -9.29 -1.82 11.67
CA ASN A 145 -10.68 -2.00 12.05
C ASN A 145 -11.02 -3.51 12.05
N PRO A 146 -12.24 -3.93 12.38
CA PRO A 146 -12.59 -5.36 12.41
C PRO A 146 -12.39 -6.12 11.09
N SER A 147 -12.33 -5.44 9.93
CA SER A 147 -12.21 -6.06 8.60
C SER A 147 -10.86 -5.79 7.93
N MET A 148 -9.95 -5.03 8.56
CA MET A 148 -8.68 -4.65 7.95
C MET A 148 -7.61 -4.38 9.02
N LYS A 149 -6.35 -4.72 8.68
CA LYS A 149 -5.15 -4.24 9.38
C LYS A 149 -4.15 -3.70 8.37
N PHE A 150 -3.55 -2.56 8.68
CA PHE A 150 -2.43 -2.00 7.93
C PHE A 150 -1.25 -1.83 8.89
N VAL A 151 -0.18 -2.59 8.65
CA VAL A 151 0.94 -2.78 9.56
C VAL A 151 2.24 -2.52 8.84
N LEU A 152 3.18 -1.80 9.46
CA LEU A 152 4.56 -1.73 9.03
C LEU A 152 5.39 -2.77 9.78
N MET A 153 6.32 -3.39 9.06
CA MET A 153 7.26 -4.34 9.63
C MET A 153 8.68 -4.01 9.15
N ALA A 154 9.63 -3.99 10.08
CA ALA A 154 11.06 -3.85 9.79
C ALA A 154 11.80 -5.08 10.29
N PHE A 155 12.51 -5.73 9.38
CA PHE A 155 13.26 -6.97 9.61
C PHE A 155 14.75 -6.67 9.60
N ASP A 156 15.47 -7.05 10.63
CA ASP A 156 16.92 -7.10 10.54
C ASP A 156 17.37 -8.24 9.61
N ALA A 157 18.58 -8.13 9.03
CA ALA A 157 19.09 -9.12 8.10
C ALA A 157 19.09 -10.54 8.72
N GLY A 158 18.58 -11.51 8.00
CA GLY A 158 18.47 -12.91 8.42
C GLY A 158 17.29 -13.20 9.36
N THR A 159 16.50 -12.21 9.77
CA THR A 159 15.26 -12.45 10.53
C THR A 159 14.10 -12.79 9.59
N GLY A 160 13.03 -13.36 10.14
CA GLY A 160 11.88 -13.73 9.29
C GLY A 160 10.69 -14.27 10.06
N LEU A 161 9.57 -14.35 9.35
CA LEU A 161 8.35 -15.01 9.81
C LEU A 161 8.34 -16.45 9.33
N THR A 162 8.22 -17.38 10.27
CA THR A 162 8.06 -18.81 9.96
C THR A 162 6.77 -19.08 9.18
N PRO A 163 6.66 -20.20 8.43
CA PRO A 163 5.48 -20.52 7.67
C PRO A 163 4.20 -20.49 8.51
N HIS A 164 3.23 -19.69 8.10
CA HIS A 164 1.93 -19.51 8.76
C HIS A 164 0.84 -19.17 7.74
N ARG A 165 -0.41 -19.07 8.20
CA ARG A 165 -1.57 -18.76 7.36
C ARG A 165 -2.29 -17.53 7.88
N ALA A 166 -2.50 -16.53 7.01
CA ALA A 166 -3.26 -15.34 7.35
C ALA A 166 -4.78 -15.57 7.26
N PRO A 167 -5.58 -14.95 8.13
CA PRO A 167 -7.04 -15.12 8.13
C PRO A 167 -7.75 -14.37 6.99
N GLY A 168 -7.05 -13.60 6.21
CA GLY A 168 -7.59 -12.77 5.13
C GLY A 168 -6.68 -12.71 3.91
N ASN A 169 -7.15 -12.03 2.87
CA ASN A 169 -6.31 -11.67 1.73
C ASN A 169 -5.33 -10.56 2.15
N ALA A 170 -4.13 -10.56 1.59
CA ALA A 170 -3.14 -9.54 1.94
C ALA A 170 -2.34 -9.06 0.73
N ILE A 171 -1.85 -7.81 0.81
CA ILE A 171 -0.83 -7.28 -0.09
C ILE A 171 0.36 -6.81 0.77
N ILE A 172 1.55 -7.22 0.37
CA ILE A 172 2.82 -6.64 0.81
C ILE A 172 3.20 -5.51 -0.16
N PHE A 173 3.62 -4.39 0.40
CA PHE A 173 4.34 -3.30 -0.27
C PHE A 173 5.76 -3.30 0.28
N ALA A 174 6.74 -3.74 -0.49
CA ALA A 174 8.14 -3.71 -0.09
C ALA A 174 8.65 -2.26 -0.15
N LEU A 175 9.12 -1.73 0.97
CA LEU A 175 9.48 -0.33 1.14
C LEU A 175 10.98 -0.08 1.10
N GLU A 176 11.77 -1.06 1.54
CA GLU A 176 13.24 -0.96 1.59
C GLU A 176 13.85 -2.36 1.62
N GLY A 177 15.01 -2.53 0.96
CA GLY A 177 15.78 -3.76 0.99
C GLY A 177 15.18 -4.90 0.17
N LYS A 178 15.54 -6.13 0.58
CA LYS A 178 15.24 -7.35 -0.15
C LYS A 178 14.88 -8.49 0.81
N ALA A 179 13.88 -9.29 0.41
CA ALA A 179 13.45 -10.47 1.15
C ALA A 179 13.08 -11.62 0.22
N THR A 180 13.03 -12.82 0.77
CA THR A 180 12.47 -14.00 0.14
C THR A 180 11.12 -14.33 0.77
N ILE A 181 10.07 -14.39 -0.05
CA ILE A 181 8.72 -14.81 0.32
C ILE A 181 8.55 -16.28 -0.06
N GLY A 182 8.37 -17.16 0.91
CA GLY A 182 7.87 -18.50 0.66
C GLY A 182 6.35 -18.48 0.54
N TYR A 183 5.77 -18.98 -0.55
CA TYR A 183 4.33 -19.03 -0.75
C TYR A 183 3.91 -20.33 -1.45
N GLU A 184 3.05 -21.14 -0.78
CA GLU A 184 2.52 -22.41 -1.30
C GLU A 184 3.62 -23.32 -1.88
N GLY A 185 4.77 -23.40 -1.17
CA GLY A 185 5.90 -24.27 -1.52
C GLY A 185 6.83 -23.72 -2.61
N LYS A 186 6.72 -22.45 -2.96
CA LYS A 186 7.61 -21.74 -3.89
C LYS A 186 8.21 -20.53 -3.22
N ASP A 187 9.44 -20.20 -3.58
CA ASP A 187 10.12 -19.01 -3.13
C ASP A 187 10.10 -17.91 -4.20
N TYR A 188 9.88 -16.68 -3.73
CA TYR A 188 9.82 -15.47 -4.55
C TYR A 188 10.70 -14.42 -3.91
N VAL A 189 11.65 -13.89 -4.66
CA VAL A 189 12.45 -12.74 -4.22
C VAL A 189 11.64 -11.48 -4.45
N ILE A 190 11.55 -10.62 -3.42
CA ILE A 190 10.91 -9.31 -3.49
C ILE A 190 11.90 -8.22 -3.14
N ASN A 191 11.92 -7.13 -3.90
CA ASN A 191 12.77 -5.96 -3.71
C ASN A 191 11.92 -4.72 -3.39
N ALA A 192 12.54 -3.69 -2.85
CA ALA A 192 11.88 -2.39 -2.64
C ALA A 192 11.15 -1.92 -3.91
N GLY A 193 9.92 -1.40 -3.75
CA GLY A 193 9.03 -0.98 -4.83
C GLY A 193 8.16 -2.11 -5.43
N GLU A 194 8.45 -3.37 -5.10
CA GLU A 194 7.65 -4.51 -5.54
C GLU A 194 6.57 -4.87 -4.52
N ASN A 195 5.61 -5.67 -4.98
CA ASN A 195 4.44 -6.07 -4.22
C ASN A 195 4.25 -7.59 -4.32
N PHE A 196 3.60 -8.17 -3.31
CA PHE A 196 3.19 -9.57 -3.33
C PHE A 196 1.80 -9.72 -2.72
N ARG A 197 0.96 -10.56 -3.34
CA ARG A 197 -0.38 -10.86 -2.87
C ARG A 197 -0.44 -12.24 -2.23
N PHE A 198 -1.03 -12.33 -1.03
CA PHE A 198 -1.44 -13.57 -0.41
C PHE A 198 -2.94 -13.74 -0.50
N GLU A 199 -3.37 -14.97 -0.76
CA GLU A 199 -4.77 -15.35 -0.61
C GLU A 199 -5.08 -15.77 0.83
N LYS A 200 -6.33 -15.61 1.23
CA LYS A 200 -6.82 -16.08 2.54
C LYS A 200 -6.43 -17.54 2.77
N ASN A 201 -5.83 -17.82 3.93
CA ASN A 201 -5.31 -19.12 4.34
C ASN A 201 -4.14 -19.67 3.50
N GLY A 202 -3.57 -18.91 2.55
CA GLY A 202 -2.34 -19.28 1.86
C GLY A 202 -1.18 -19.45 2.84
N LEU A 203 -0.43 -20.58 2.75
CA LEU A 203 0.75 -20.82 3.58
C LEU A 203 1.90 -19.95 3.09
N HIS A 204 2.43 -19.10 3.95
CA HIS A 204 3.49 -18.17 3.58
C HIS A 204 4.48 -17.92 4.69
N SER A 205 5.68 -17.51 4.29
CA SER A 205 6.79 -17.07 5.15
C SER A 205 7.46 -15.85 4.53
N VAL A 206 8.20 -15.11 5.32
CA VAL A 206 9.05 -14.00 4.87
C VAL A 206 10.41 -14.15 5.53
N THR A 207 11.49 -14.09 4.75
CA THR A 207 12.87 -14.10 5.27
C THR A 207 13.59 -12.89 4.68
N ALA A 208 14.14 -12.05 5.54
CA ALA A 208 14.89 -10.88 5.13
C ALA A 208 16.30 -11.29 4.70
N ASP A 209 16.61 -11.15 3.42
CA ASP A 209 17.94 -11.45 2.86
C ASP A 209 18.97 -10.39 3.28
N GLU A 210 18.49 -9.17 3.49
CA GLU A 210 19.19 -8.01 4.05
C GLU A 210 18.20 -7.23 4.93
N LYS A 211 18.56 -6.07 5.46
CA LYS A 211 17.59 -5.22 6.18
C LYS A 211 16.41 -4.90 5.26
N PHE A 212 15.20 -5.25 5.69
CA PHE A 212 14.00 -5.20 4.87
C PHE A 212 12.85 -4.51 5.60
N LYS A 213 12.17 -3.57 4.92
CA LYS A 213 10.91 -2.99 5.43
C LYS A 213 9.77 -3.25 4.47
N MET A 214 8.62 -3.54 5.03
CA MET A 214 7.38 -3.69 4.26
C MET A 214 6.18 -3.07 4.97
N ALA A 215 5.18 -2.68 4.19
CA ALA A 215 3.82 -2.47 4.66
C ALA A 215 2.98 -3.70 4.30
N LEU A 216 2.15 -4.15 5.23
CA LEU A 216 1.21 -5.25 5.05
C LEU A 216 -0.22 -4.72 5.17
N LEU A 217 -0.99 -4.80 4.10
CA LEU A 217 -2.43 -4.60 4.11
C LEU A 217 -3.11 -5.96 4.19
N LEU A 218 -3.75 -6.27 5.31
CA LEU A 218 -4.52 -7.50 5.54
C LEU A 218 -6.01 -7.18 5.53
N VAL A 219 -6.78 -7.83 4.65
CA VAL A 219 -8.25 -7.71 4.52
C VAL A 219 -8.90 -8.97 5.06
N ILE A 220 -9.68 -8.81 6.14
CA ILE A 220 -10.28 -9.90 6.93
C ILE A 220 -11.80 -9.89 6.70
N GLU A 221 -12.24 -10.29 5.50
CA GLU A 221 -13.65 -10.32 5.11
C GLU A 221 -14.13 -11.72 4.72
#